data_6ba5600c39fcb751fa82d9d8d6d98184
#
_entry.id   6ba5600c39fcb751fa82d9d8d6d98184
#
_cell.length_a   1.000
_cell.length_b   1.000
_cell.length_c   1.000
_cell.angle_alpha   90.00
_cell.angle_beta   90.00
_cell.angle_gamma   90.00
#
_symmetry.space_group_name_H-M   'P 1'
#
loop_
_entity.id
_entity.type
_entity.pdbx_description
1 polymer ?
#
loop_
_entity_poly.entity_id
_entity_poly.type
_entity_poly.pdbx_seq_one_letter_code
_entity_poly.pdbx_strand_id
1 'polypeptide(L)'
;MSKSINECLLIGNAGQDPKITQVSDTEVAQFSLATSQGGFKKQDGTEVPERTQWHSIVAWRGLATVCKYIHKGDKVIVKGMINYREYEKDGVKHYVTDIVASDIVLTTKGEGGRPPLTANDVPAQTSQTQQPFVPQQYAGQAESDLPF
;
A
#
# COMPACT_ATOMS: atom_id res chain seq x y z
N MET A 1 19.26 -27.19 -3.40
CA MET A 1 18.28 -26.23 -2.88
C MET A 1 18.48 -24.88 -3.54
N SER A 2 17.50 -24.39 -4.23
CA SER A 2 17.54 -23.00 -4.73
C SER A 2 17.30 -22.05 -3.57
N LYS A 3 18.17 -21.06 -3.44
CA LYS A 3 17.97 -19.98 -2.47
C LYS A 3 17.28 -18.83 -3.18
N SER A 4 16.16 -18.37 -2.67
CA SER A 4 15.44 -17.23 -3.17
C SER A 4 15.14 -16.26 -2.04
N ILE A 5 15.01 -14.99 -2.35
CA ILE A 5 14.66 -13.94 -1.42
C ILE A 5 13.47 -13.19 -2.00
N ASN A 6 12.45 -13.00 -1.19
CA ASN A 6 11.33 -12.12 -1.48
C ASN A 6 11.11 -11.25 -0.23
N GLU A 7 11.63 -10.06 -0.25
CA GLU A 7 11.62 -9.14 0.88
C GLU A 7 11.35 -7.72 0.40
N CYS A 8 10.56 -7.01 1.16
CA CYS A 8 10.16 -5.65 0.87
C CYS A 8 10.19 -4.85 2.17
N LEU A 9 10.74 -3.66 2.14
CA LEU A 9 10.77 -2.70 3.24
C LEU A 9 10.11 -1.40 2.80
N LEU A 10 9.03 -1.02 3.49
CA LEU A 10 8.28 0.18 3.20
C LEU A 10 8.24 1.09 4.42
N ILE A 11 8.44 2.37 4.21
CA ILE A 11 8.24 3.42 5.21
C ILE A 11 7.28 4.43 4.62
N GLY A 12 6.10 4.55 5.22
CA GLY A 12 5.07 5.42 4.67
C GLY A 12 4.01 5.78 5.70
N ASN A 13 2.93 6.34 5.23
CA ASN A 13 1.80 6.75 6.06
C ASN A 13 0.59 5.88 5.80
N ALA A 14 -0.10 5.47 6.86
CA ALA A 14 -1.33 4.72 6.75
C ALA A 14 -2.41 5.60 6.08
N GLY A 15 -3.01 5.07 5.03
CA GLY A 15 -4.06 5.79 4.29
C GLY A 15 -5.42 5.71 4.95
N GLN A 16 -5.60 4.73 5.80
CA GLN A 16 -6.84 4.50 6.55
C GLN A 16 -6.56 3.67 7.80
N ASP A 17 -7.51 3.66 8.72
CA ASP A 17 -7.47 2.77 9.87
C ASP A 17 -7.49 1.32 9.39
N PRO A 18 -6.67 0.43 9.95
CA PRO A 18 -6.66 -0.97 9.55
C PRO A 18 -8.00 -1.65 9.79
N LYS A 19 -8.44 -2.40 8.79
CA LYS A 19 -9.60 -3.26 8.91
C LYS A 19 -9.17 -4.60 9.50
N ILE A 20 -9.69 -4.92 10.68
CA ILE A 20 -9.45 -6.20 11.34
C ILE A 20 -10.59 -7.15 10.99
N THR A 21 -10.24 -8.33 10.51
CA THR A 21 -11.19 -9.38 10.15
C THR A 21 -10.75 -10.69 10.83
N GLN A 22 -11.73 -11.43 11.31
CA GLN A 22 -11.51 -12.78 11.82
C GLN A 22 -11.62 -13.78 10.66
N VAL A 23 -10.57 -14.54 10.44
CA VAL A 23 -10.54 -15.64 9.46
C VAL A 23 -10.24 -16.94 10.21
N SER A 24 -11.25 -17.78 10.35
CA SER A 24 -11.18 -18.95 11.26
C SER A 24 -10.80 -18.48 12.67
N ASP A 25 -9.77 -19.02 13.27
CA ASP A 25 -9.30 -18.65 14.61
C ASP A 25 -8.17 -17.59 14.57
N THR A 26 -8.00 -16.90 13.44
CA THR A 26 -6.88 -15.98 13.23
C THR A 26 -7.36 -14.58 12.87
N GLU A 27 -6.83 -13.57 13.53
CA GLU A 27 -7.04 -12.16 13.15
C GLU A 27 -6.16 -11.79 11.96
N VAL A 28 -6.74 -11.05 11.02
CA VAL A 28 -6.06 -10.49 9.86
C VAL A 28 -6.36 -9.00 9.80
N ALA A 29 -5.32 -8.20 9.71
CA ALA A 29 -5.45 -6.76 9.50
C ALA A 29 -5.09 -6.41 8.06
N GLN A 30 -5.87 -5.53 7.47
CA GLN A 30 -5.61 -4.98 6.14
C GLN A 30 -5.67 -3.46 6.18
N PHE A 31 -4.69 -2.82 5.60
CA PHE A 31 -4.68 -1.36 5.42
C PHE A 31 -3.86 -0.96 4.20
N SER A 32 -4.04 0.27 3.76
CA SER A 32 -3.23 0.86 2.70
C SER A 32 -2.10 1.69 3.30
N LEU A 33 -0.92 1.58 2.72
CA LEU A 33 0.27 2.36 3.07
C LEU A 33 0.67 3.22 1.88
N ALA A 34 0.78 4.52 2.10
CA ALA A 34 1.21 5.46 1.09
C ALA A 34 2.72 5.71 1.20
N THR A 35 3.44 5.51 0.10
CA THR A 35 4.82 5.96 -0.05
C THR A 35 4.86 7.04 -1.11
N SER A 36 5.42 8.21 -0.77
CA SER A 36 5.52 9.33 -1.67
C SER A 36 6.94 9.49 -2.18
N GLN A 37 7.04 9.64 -3.48
CA GLN A 37 8.27 10.08 -4.12
C GLN A 37 8.14 11.58 -4.39
N GLY A 38 9.00 12.36 -3.74
CA GLY A 38 8.95 13.81 -3.82
C GLY A 38 9.08 14.31 -5.25
N GLY A 39 8.38 15.39 -5.56
CA GLY A 39 8.54 16.11 -6.81
C GLY A 39 9.93 16.75 -6.92
N PHE A 40 10.39 16.94 -8.12
CA PHE A 40 11.66 17.63 -8.39
C PHE A 40 11.58 18.49 -9.66
N LYS A 41 12.46 19.45 -9.74
CA LYS A 41 12.58 20.29 -10.92
C LYS A 41 13.74 19.81 -11.79
N LYS A 42 13.44 19.55 -13.06
CA LYS A 42 14.45 19.16 -14.04
C LYS A 42 15.35 20.36 -14.40
N GLN A 43 16.51 20.08 -14.96
CA GLN A 43 17.44 21.13 -15.41
C GLN A 43 16.85 22.05 -16.49
N ASP A 44 15.89 21.56 -17.26
CA ASP A 44 15.17 22.31 -18.29
C ASP A 44 14.07 23.23 -17.73
N GLY A 45 13.88 23.23 -16.39
CA GLY A 45 12.86 24.03 -15.73
C GLY A 45 11.51 23.33 -15.56
N THR A 46 11.33 22.11 -16.10
CA THR A 46 10.10 21.34 -15.96
C THR A 46 9.94 20.83 -14.55
N GLU A 47 8.77 21.06 -13.95
CA GLU A 47 8.42 20.51 -12.63
C GLU A 47 7.82 19.12 -12.77
N VAL A 48 8.40 18.16 -12.05
CA VAL A 48 7.84 16.81 -11.92
C VAL A 48 7.07 16.75 -10.61
N PRO A 49 5.76 16.50 -10.63
CA PRO A 49 4.94 16.48 -9.43
C PRO A 49 5.29 15.28 -8.54
N GLU A 50 4.98 15.41 -7.26
CA GLU A 50 5.03 14.29 -6.31
C GLU A 50 4.12 13.13 -6.75
N ARG A 51 4.63 11.91 -6.65
CA ARG A 51 3.87 10.68 -6.92
C ARG A 51 3.73 9.87 -5.65
N THR A 52 2.50 9.50 -5.36
CA THR A 52 2.18 8.58 -4.25
C THR A 52 1.88 7.19 -4.78
N GLN A 53 2.52 6.20 -4.19
CA GLN A 53 2.22 4.79 -4.43
C GLN A 53 1.45 4.24 -3.23
N TRP A 54 0.39 3.49 -3.52
CA TRP A 54 -0.45 2.86 -2.52
C TRP A 54 -0.17 1.37 -2.46
N HIS A 55 0.23 0.90 -1.29
CA HIS A 55 0.53 -0.50 -1.06
C HIS A 55 -0.55 -1.13 -0.21
N SER A 56 -1.02 -2.30 -0.60
CA SER A 56 -1.94 -3.10 0.21
C SER A 56 -1.14 -3.93 1.20
N ILE A 57 -1.33 -3.68 2.49
CA ILE A 57 -0.63 -4.36 3.56
C ILE A 57 -1.58 -5.36 4.23
N VAL A 58 -1.11 -6.58 4.40
CA VAL A 58 -1.81 -7.66 5.09
C VAL A 58 -0.96 -8.13 6.26
N ALA A 59 -1.51 -8.13 7.46
CA ALA A 59 -0.85 -8.56 8.66
C ALA A 59 -1.65 -9.66 9.35
N TRP A 60 -0.97 -10.72 9.75
CA TRP A 60 -1.58 -11.92 10.35
C TRP A 60 -1.24 -12.04 11.83
N ARG A 61 -2.17 -12.61 12.59
CA ARG A 61 -1.97 -13.01 14.00
C ARG A 61 -1.51 -11.83 14.88
N GLY A 62 -0.38 -12.00 15.58
CA GLY A 62 0.16 -10.97 16.48
C GLY A 62 0.41 -9.62 15.83
N LEU A 63 0.77 -9.59 14.54
CA LEU A 63 0.92 -8.34 13.81
C LEU A 63 -0.43 -7.65 13.54
N ALA A 64 -1.51 -8.42 13.38
CA ALA A 64 -2.85 -7.85 13.30
C ALA A 64 -3.22 -7.12 14.59
N THR A 65 -2.79 -7.63 15.74
CA THR A 65 -2.97 -6.95 17.03
C THR A 65 -2.21 -5.63 17.08
N VAL A 66 -0.98 -5.58 16.58
CA VAL A 66 -0.20 -4.34 16.47
C VAL A 66 -0.90 -3.32 15.57
N CYS A 67 -1.52 -3.78 14.50
CA CYS A 67 -2.25 -2.92 13.58
C CYS A 67 -3.46 -2.20 14.23
N LYS A 68 -4.00 -2.72 15.34
CA LYS A 68 -5.09 -2.04 16.07
C LYS A 68 -4.69 -0.66 16.62
N TYR A 69 -3.41 -0.41 16.75
CA TYR A 69 -2.87 0.87 17.23
C TYR A 69 -2.53 1.85 16.10
N ILE A 70 -2.65 1.42 14.85
CA ILE A 70 -2.42 2.26 13.68
C ILE A 70 -3.67 3.09 13.40
N HIS A 71 -3.48 4.38 13.15
CA HIS A 71 -4.53 5.28 12.72
C HIS A 71 -4.18 5.89 11.36
N LYS A 72 -5.19 6.36 10.67
CA LYS A 72 -5.00 7.10 9.41
C LYS A 72 -4.00 8.24 9.60
N GLY A 73 -2.99 8.28 8.74
CA GLY A 73 -1.94 9.29 8.77
C GLY A 73 -0.72 8.93 9.59
N ASP A 74 -0.77 7.87 10.39
CA ASP A 74 0.38 7.42 11.17
C ASP A 74 1.52 6.95 10.27
N LYS A 75 2.74 7.29 10.65
CA LYS A 75 3.93 6.80 9.96
C LYS A 75 4.27 5.41 10.45
N VAL A 76 4.37 4.47 9.52
CA VAL A 76 4.58 3.05 9.81
C VAL A 76 5.72 2.51 8.97
N ILE A 77 6.54 1.67 9.58
CA ILE A 77 7.56 0.89 8.90
C ILE A 77 7.02 -0.53 8.77
N VAL A 78 6.96 -1.04 7.55
CA VAL A 78 6.50 -2.40 7.25
C VAL A 78 7.60 -3.15 6.55
N LYS A 79 7.99 -4.28 7.12
CA LYS A 79 8.83 -5.27 6.46
C LYS A 79 7.97 -6.47 6.12
N GLY A 80 8.11 -7.01 4.92
CA GLY A 80 7.30 -8.14 4.50
C GLY A 80 7.76 -8.73 3.19
N MET A 81 6.88 -9.48 2.59
CA MET A 81 7.10 -10.10 1.28
C MET A 81 5.99 -9.69 0.31
N ILE A 82 6.33 -9.65 -0.96
CA ILE A 82 5.37 -9.40 -2.03
C ILE A 82 4.60 -10.68 -2.28
N ASN A 83 3.28 -10.59 -2.29
CA ASN A 83 2.38 -11.70 -2.58
C ASN A 83 1.41 -11.30 -3.69
N TYR A 84 1.35 -12.10 -4.73
CA TYR A 84 0.40 -11.93 -5.82
C TYR A 84 -0.77 -12.88 -5.61
N ARG A 85 -1.97 -12.35 -5.72
CA ARG A 85 -3.19 -13.14 -5.73
C ARG A 85 -4.10 -12.74 -6.88
N GLU A 86 -4.91 -13.65 -7.30
CA GLU A 86 -5.95 -13.38 -8.28
C GLU A 86 -7.33 -13.65 -7.68
N TYR A 87 -8.31 -12.93 -8.12
CA TYR A 87 -9.71 -13.21 -7.86
C TYR A 87 -10.53 -12.95 -9.12
N GLU A 88 -11.64 -13.63 -9.23
CA GLU A 88 -12.58 -13.47 -10.33
C GLU A 88 -13.80 -12.69 -9.84
N LYS A 89 -14.16 -11.67 -10.60
CA LYS A 89 -15.36 -10.88 -10.38
C LYS A 89 -16.03 -10.64 -11.75
N ASP A 90 -17.32 -10.95 -11.84
CA ASP A 90 -18.11 -10.78 -13.07
C ASP A 90 -17.49 -11.46 -14.31
N GLY A 91 -16.87 -12.62 -14.15
CA GLY A 91 -16.19 -13.35 -15.21
C GLY A 91 -14.83 -12.78 -15.63
N VAL A 92 -14.34 -11.74 -14.95
CA VAL A 92 -13.06 -11.10 -15.21
C VAL A 92 -12.07 -11.42 -14.10
N LYS A 93 -10.88 -11.88 -14.48
CA LYS A 93 -9.78 -12.09 -13.53
C LYS A 93 -9.13 -10.77 -13.15
N HIS A 94 -9.00 -10.55 -11.83
CA HIS A 94 -8.30 -9.42 -11.27
C HIS A 94 -7.06 -9.89 -10.52
N TYR A 95 -5.97 -9.20 -10.75
CA TYR A 95 -4.70 -9.46 -10.06
C TYR A 95 -4.45 -8.39 -9.02
N VAL A 96 -4.12 -8.82 -7.81
CA VAL A 96 -3.83 -7.94 -6.69
C VAL A 96 -2.45 -8.26 -6.14
N THR A 97 -1.68 -7.23 -5.85
CA THR A 97 -0.40 -7.34 -5.18
C THR A 97 -0.56 -6.90 -3.74
N ASP A 98 -0.34 -7.79 -2.82
CA ASP A 98 -0.34 -7.52 -1.39
C ASP A 98 1.08 -7.64 -0.82
N ILE A 99 1.37 -6.85 0.19
CA ILE A 99 2.57 -7.00 1.02
C ILE A 99 2.15 -7.73 2.29
N VAL A 100 2.62 -8.96 2.45
CA VAL A 100 2.38 -9.73 3.67
C VAL A 100 3.43 -9.35 4.69
N ALA A 101 3.01 -8.65 5.73
CA ALA A 101 3.93 -8.14 6.75
C ALA A 101 4.56 -9.29 7.56
N SER A 102 5.87 -9.22 7.73
CA SER A 102 6.65 -10.04 8.66
C SER A 102 7.03 -9.28 9.92
N ASP A 103 7.07 -7.94 9.83
CA ASP A 103 7.34 -7.05 10.95
C ASP A 103 6.70 -5.69 10.70
N ILE A 104 6.19 -5.07 11.77
CA ILE A 104 5.58 -3.73 11.71
C ILE A 104 6.09 -2.93 12.89
N VAL A 105 6.65 -1.76 12.62
CA VAL A 105 7.11 -0.81 13.61
C VAL A 105 6.28 0.47 13.51
N LEU A 106 5.63 0.81 14.61
CA LEU A 106 4.95 2.09 14.74
C LEU A 106 5.97 3.14 15.12
N THR A 107 6.12 4.16 14.30
CA THR A 107 6.90 5.31 14.73
C THR A 107 6.02 6.17 15.63
N THR A 108 6.54 6.58 16.75
CA THR A 108 5.85 7.55 17.61
C THR A 108 5.50 8.78 16.78
N LYS A 109 4.29 9.28 16.94
CA LYS A 109 3.92 10.59 16.41
C LYS A 109 5.00 11.58 16.73
N GLY A 110 5.72 12.07 15.72
CA GLY A 110 6.52 13.26 15.90
C GLY A 110 5.59 14.30 16.50
N GLU A 111 6.00 14.93 17.59
CA GLU A 111 5.29 16.06 18.19
C GLU A 111 5.21 17.21 17.19
N GLY A 112 4.26 17.13 16.33
CA GLY A 112 3.79 18.15 15.43
C GLY A 112 2.27 18.01 15.41
N GLY A 113 1.67 18.39 16.53
CA GLY A 113 0.24 18.32 16.70
C GLY A 113 -0.49 19.03 15.57
N ARG A 114 -0.92 18.27 14.57
CA ARG A 114 -2.02 18.71 13.75
C ARG A 114 -3.25 18.57 14.63
N PRO A 115 -3.95 19.65 14.94
CA PRO A 115 -5.18 19.55 15.71
C PRO A 115 -6.14 18.59 15.01
N PRO A 116 -6.99 17.86 15.76
CA PRO A 116 -7.99 17.02 15.15
C PRO A 116 -8.78 17.87 14.16
N LEU A 117 -8.86 17.42 12.91
CA LEU A 117 -9.67 18.06 11.89
C LEU A 117 -11.10 18.07 12.40
N THR A 118 -11.59 19.25 12.72
CA THR A 118 -13.01 19.45 12.98
C THR A 118 -13.78 19.17 11.71
N ALA A 119 -15.00 18.67 11.85
CA ALA A 119 -15.86 18.22 10.75
C ALA A 119 -16.11 19.27 9.64
N ASN A 120 -15.63 20.50 9.82
CA ASN A 120 -15.75 21.60 8.87
C ASN A 120 -14.55 21.78 7.95
N ASP A 121 -13.46 21.02 8.14
CA ASP A 121 -12.24 21.11 7.33
C ASP A 121 -12.15 20.02 6.24
N VAL A 122 -13.25 19.36 5.95
CA VAL A 122 -13.30 18.43 4.83
C VAL A 122 -13.63 19.25 3.57
N PRO A 123 -12.66 19.55 2.70
CA PRO A 123 -13.02 19.96 1.36
C PRO A 123 -13.82 18.80 0.77
N ALA A 124 -14.99 19.11 0.23
CA ALA A 124 -15.84 18.15 -0.43
C ALA A 124 -14.99 17.31 -1.37
N GLN A 125 -14.67 16.11 -0.97
CA GLN A 125 -14.07 15.15 -1.86
C GLN A 125 -15.12 14.84 -2.91
N THR A 126 -14.95 15.49 -4.04
CA THR A 126 -15.54 14.99 -5.27
C THR A 126 -15.17 13.52 -5.30
N SER A 127 -16.18 12.69 -5.30
CA SER A 127 -16.08 11.25 -5.46
C SER A 127 -15.26 10.97 -6.72
N GLN A 128 -13.95 10.92 -6.59
CA GLN A 128 -13.16 10.26 -7.61
C GLN A 128 -13.48 8.79 -7.43
N THR A 129 -14.42 8.35 -8.24
CA THR A 129 -14.60 6.97 -8.59
C THR A 129 -13.20 6.40 -8.74
N GLN A 130 -12.82 5.52 -7.83
CA GLN A 130 -11.61 4.72 -8.00
C GLN A 130 -11.82 4.00 -9.32
N GLN A 131 -11.26 4.53 -10.38
CA GLN A 131 -11.11 3.76 -11.59
C GLN A 131 -10.27 2.56 -11.21
N PRO A 132 -10.78 1.35 -11.43
CA PRO A 132 -9.97 0.16 -11.25
C PRO A 132 -8.72 0.37 -12.08
N PHE A 133 -7.57 0.19 -11.46
CA PHE A 133 -6.29 0.17 -12.16
C PHE A 133 -6.41 -0.86 -13.27
N VAL A 134 -6.63 -0.38 -14.48
CA VAL A 134 -6.51 -1.21 -15.67
C VAL A 134 -5.01 -1.37 -15.88
N PRO A 135 -4.44 -2.56 -15.70
CA PRO A 135 -3.08 -2.77 -16.15
C PRO A 135 -3.08 -2.44 -17.63
N GLN A 136 -2.32 -1.43 -18.01
CA GLN A 136 -2.03 -1.22 -19.40
C GLN A 136 -1.51 -2.56 -19.92
N GLN A 137 -2.31 -3.19 -20.74
CA GLN A 137 -1.82 -4.28 -21.55
C GLN A 137 -0.59 -3.72 -22.25
N TYR A 138 0.56 -4.22 -21.88
CA TYR A 138 1.67 -4.23 -22.79
C TYR A 138 1.21 -5.09 -23.95
N ALA A 139 0.45 -4.45 -24.86
CA ALA A 139 0.10 -5.04 -26.10
C ALA A 139 1.38 -5.27 -26.86
N GLY A 140 1.76 -6.52 -26.93
CA GLY A 140 2.56 -7.06 -27.98
C GLY A 140 3.94 -6.43 -28.14
N GLN A 141 4.86 -7.06 -27.62
CA GLN A 141 5.80 -7.74 -28.51
C GLN A 141 6.38 -8.85 -27.65
N ALA A 142 5.74 -9.99 -27.74
CA ALA A 142 6.40 -11.24 -27.45
C ALA A 142 7.50 -11.43 -28.51
N GLU A 143 8.58 -10.74 -28.39
CA GLU A 143 9.84 -11.18 -28.95
C GLU A 143 10.55 -11.91 -27.84
N SER A 144 10.42 -13.17 -27.93
CA SER A 144 11.30 -14.23 -27.54
C SER A 144 12.77 -13.82 -27.62
N ASP A 145 13.27 -13.16 -26.59
CA ASP A 145 14.71 -13.10 -26.35
C ASP A 145 14.96 -12.80 -24.87
N LEU A 146 14.41 -13.67 -24.05
CA LEU A 146 14.96 -13.87 -22.70
C LEU A 146 15.86 -15.10 -22.77
N PRO A 147 17.17 -14.96 -22.56
CA PRO A 147 18.08 -16.07 -22.50
C PRO A 147 17.97 -16.81 -21.16
N PHE A 148 16.92 -17.60 -21.03
CA PHE A 148 16.78 -18.58 -19.99
C PHE A 148 16.36 -19.91 -20.56
#